data_55aa448bced00fbb97c7a9191a321382
#
_entry.id   55aa448bced00fbb97c7a9191a321382
#
_cell.length_a   1.000
_cell.length_b   1.000
_cell.length_c   1.000
_cell.angle_alpha   90.00
_cell.angle_beta   90.00
_cell.angle_gamma   90.00
#
_symmetry.space_group_name_H-M   'P 1'
#
loop_
_entity.id
_entity.type
_entity.pdbx_description
1 polymer ?
#
loop_
_entity_poly.entity_id
_entity_poly.type
_entity_poly.pdbx_seq_one_letter_code
_entity_poly.pdbx_strand_id
1 'polypeptide(L)'
;MANLLLTGGAGFIGSHTALVLXEAGHQLVVLDDFRNSSPESLRRVEQLSGKKISLVAGDICHPAXLQRAFSSIPIDAVIHFAGLKAVAESVAKPLLYWQVNLXGTRLLLQAMASAGCRSLVFSSSATIYGIPDQVPIPESAAIKPINPYGHSKAAVEQLLADLAASEAGWRIARLRYFNPVGAHPSGRIGEDPLGTPNNLFPFVSQVAVGRRAELQIFGSDWPTPDGTGIRDYIHVMDLAAGHQAALDXLLAEAPQLLSLNLGSGQGCSVLEVVNAFAXASGVAIPHRLVDRRPGDAAITVADPSLALARLGWRTKLDLAAMCRDGWAWQQANPNGYR
;
A
#
# COMPACT_ATOMS: atom_id res chain seq x y z
N MET A 1 -9.22 -7.68 -20.79
CA MET A 1 -9.53 -8.60 -19.67
C MET A 1 -8.34 -9.54 -19.49
N ALA A 2 -7.90 -9.72 -18.24
CA ALA A 2 -6.72 -10.51 -17.93
C ALA A 2 -6.97 -11.35 -16.68
N ASN A 3 -6.19 -12.42 -16.52
CA ASN A 3 -6.17 -13.22 -15.31
C ASN A 3 -5.03 -12.71 -14.43
N LEU A 4 -5.33 -12.29 -13.22
CA LEU A 4 -4.38 -11.63 -12.35
C LEU A 4 -4.22 -12.40 -11.04
N LEU A 5 -2.98 -12.49 -10.57
CA LEU A 5 -2.71 -13.00 -9.22
C LEU A 5 -2.36 -11.80 -8.32
N LEU A 6 -3.10 -11.65 -7.24
CA LEU A 6 -2.82 -10.64 -6.22
C LEU A 6 -2.28 -11.35 -4.98
N THR A 7 -0.99 -11.19 -4.69
CA THR A 7 -0.47 -11.67 -3.41
C THR A 7 -0.78 -10.61 -2.36
N GLY A 8 -1.24 -11.03 -1.21
CA GLY A 8 -1.65 -10.08 -0.17
C GLY A 8 -2.93 -9.36 -0.52
N GLY A 9 -3.75 -9.95 -1.37
CA GLY A 9 -4.94 -9.29 -1.90
C GLY A 9 -6.05 -9.09 -0.90
N ALA A 10 -5.98 -9.69 0.30
CA ALA A 10 -7.00 -9.49 1.32
C ALA A 10 -6.68 -8.32 2.25
N GLY A 11 -5.49 -7.72 2.13
CA GLY A 11 -5.10 -6.59 2.96
C GLY A 11 -5.79 -5.30 2.56
N PHE A 12 -5.40 -4.22 3.22
CA PHE A 12 -6.01 -2.91 3.00
C PHE A 12 -5.93 -2.49 1.53
N ILE A 13 -4.71 -2.34 1.02
CA ILE A 13 -4.55 -1.87 -0.36
C ILE A 13 -5.00 -2.96 -1.34
N GLY A 14 -4.68 -4.21 -1.03
CA GLY A 14 -5.03 -5.33 -1.90
C GLY A 14 -6.52 -5.47 -2.12
N SER A 15 -7.33 -5.34 -1.07
CA SER A 15 -8.79 -5.50 -1.22
C SER A 15 -9.42 -4.37 -2.04
N HIS A 16 -8.95 -3.14 -1.83
CA HIS A 16 -9.48 -2.02 -2.63
C HIS A 16 -9.05 -2.15 -4.10
N THR A 17 -7.83 -2.59 -4.34
CA THR A 17 -7.36 -2.83 -5.70
C THR A 17 -8.12 -4.00 -6.34
N ALA A 18 -8.37 -5.07 -5.57
CA ALA A 18 -9.15 -6.20 -6.07
C ALA A 18 -10.52 -5.74 -6.56
N LEU A 19 -11.17 -4.85 -5.81
CA LEU A 19 -12.47 -4.33 -6.20
C LEU A 19 -12.38 -3.58 -7.54
N VAL A 20 -11.43 -2.68 -7.66
CA VAL A 20 -11.25 -1.91 -8.90
C VAL A 20 -10.98 -2.85 -10.08
N LEU A 21 -10.16 -3.84 -9.89
CA LEU A 21 -9.86 -4.80 -10.96
C LEU A 21 -11.04 -5.70 -11.27
N UNK A 22 -11.79 -6.12 -10.34
CA UNK A 22 -12.82 -6.82 -10.53
C UNK A 22 -13.71 -6.14 -11.23
N GLU A 23 -14.01 -4.75 -11.02
CA GLU A 23 -14.98 -3.93 -11.76
C GLU A 23 -14.51 -3.65 -13.19
N ALA A 24 -13.22 -3.67 -13.45
CA ALA A 24 -12.69 -3.50 -14.80
C ALA A 24 -12.79 -4.77 -15.66
N GLY A 25 -13.30 -5.85 -15.12
CA GLY A 25 -13.52 -7.07 -15.88
C GLY A 25 -12.44 -8.12 -15.79
N HIS A 26 -11.43 -7.91 -14.94
CA HIS A 26 -10.36 -8.90 -14.76
C HIS A 26 -10.82 -10.04 -13.88
N GLN A 27 -10.18 -11.19 -14.03
CA GLN A 27 -10.41 -12.36 -13.22
C GLN A 27 -9.28 -12.49 -12.21
N LEU A 28 -9.60 -12.70 -10.94
CA LEU A 28 -8.60 -12.62 -9.88
C LEU A 28 -8.40 -13.94 -9.17
N VAL A 29 -7.14 -14.26 -8.92
CA VAL A 29 -6.71 -15.24 -7.93
C VAL A 29 -6.01 -14.44 -6.83
N VAL A 30 -6.34 -14.71 -5.57
CA VAL A 30 -5.69 -14.05 -4.43
C VAL A 30 -4.94 -15.09 -3.64
N LEU A 31 -3.68 -14.79 -3.30
CA LEU A 31 -2.85 -15.59 -2.39
C LEU A 31 -2.61 -14.75 -1.15
N ASP A 32 -3.06 -15.22 0.00
CA ASP A 32 -2.93 -14.47 1.26
C ASP A 32 -2.86 -15.46 2.41
N ASP A 33 -2.01 -15.20 3.39
CA ASP A 33 -1.90 -16.08 4.55
C ASP A 33 -2.71 -15.57 5.75
N PHE A 34 -3.33 -14.41 5.59
CA PHE A 34 -4.21 -13.80 6.59
C PHE A 34 -3.53 -13.47 7.93
N ARG A 35 -2.19 -13.39 7.95
CA ARG A 35 -1.54 -13.02 9.22
C ARG A 35 -1.86 -11.58 9.63
N ASN A 36 -2.20 -10.71 8.68
CA ASN A 36 -2.58 -9.33 8.98
C ASN A 36 -3.76 -8.89 8.13
N SER A 37 -4.68 -9.80 7.87
CA SER A 37 -5.85 -9.53 7.05
C SER A 37 -6.94 -10.51 7.41
N SER A 38 -8.07 -10.42 6.71
CA SER A 38 -9.21 -11.29 6.96
C SER A 38 -9.84 -11.70 5.63
N PRO A 39 -10.24 -12.97 5.47
CA PRO A 39 -10.98 -13.37 4.27
C PRO A 39 -12.31 -12.61 4.12
N GLU A 40 -12.82 -12.01 5.19
CA GLU A 40 -14.03 -11.21 5.12
C GLU A 40 -13.89 -10.03 4.16
N SER A 41 -12.69 -9.44 4.05
CA SER A 41 -12.49 -8.36 3.10
C SER A 41 -12.79 -8.80 1.68
N LEU A 42 -12.34 -10.01 1.31
CA LEU A 42 -12.58 -10.53 -0.04
C LEU A 42 -14.03 -10.89 -0.26
N ARG A 43 -14.71 -11.42 0.77
CA ARG A 43 -16.14 -11.71 0.67
C ARG A 43 -16.91 -10.42 0.36
N ARG A 44 -16.54 -9.32 1.02
CA ARG A 44 -17.20 -8.05 0.76
C ARG A 44 -16.87 -7.48 -0.62
N VAL A 45 -15.63 -7.69 -1.08
CA VAL A 45 -15.28 -7.31 -2.46
C VAL A 45 -16.14 -8.09 -3.45
N GLU A 46 -16.34 -9.39 -3.22
CA GLU A 46 -17.23 -10.18 -4.08
C GLU A 46 -18.65 -9.62 -4.09
N GLN A 47 -19.17 -9.25 -2.93
CA GLN A 47 -20.51 -8.67 -2.83
C GLN A 47 -20.60 -7.33 -3.57
N LEU A 48 -19.60 -6.48 -3.40
CA LEU A 48 -19.60 -5.15 -4.03
C LEU A 48 -19.48 -5.25 -5.55
N SER A 49 -18.65 -6.16 -6.04
CA SER A 49 -18.35 -6.28 -7.48
C SER A 49 -19.31 -7.20 -8.22
N GLY A 50 -19.95 -8.11 -7.52
CA GLY A 50 -20.73 -9.18 -8.17
C GLY A 50 -19.87 -10.24 -8.83
N LYS A 51 -18.58 -10.30 -8.53
CA LYS A 51 -17.62 -11.22 -9.16
C LYS A 51 -17.00 -12.12 -8.09
N LYS A 52 -16.63 -13.33 -8.49
CA LYS A 52 -15.99 -14.28 -7.58
C LYS A 52 -14.48 -14.18 -7.65
N ILE A 53 -13.83 -14.43 -6.53
CA ILE A 53 -12.38 -14.44 -6.39
C ILE A 53 -11.95 -15.87 -6.06
N SER A 54 -10.96 -16.40 -6.78
CA SER A 54 -10.35 -17.67 -6.42
C SER A 54 -9.31 -17.43 -5.35
N LEU A 55 -9.46 -18.09 -4.20
CA LEU A 55 -8.58 -17.85 -3.07
C LEU A 55 -7.66 -19.04 -2.84
N VAL A 56 -6.37 -18.76 -2.73
CA VAL A 56 -5.36 -19.70 -2.27
C VAL A 56 -4.87 -19.18 -0.93
N ALA A 57 -5.21 -19.89 0.14
CA ALA A 57 -4.77 -19.50 1.49
C ALA A 57 -3.37 -20.04 1.71
N GLY A 58 -2.39 -19.16 1.83
CA GLY A 58 -1.03 -19.63 2.01
C GLY A 58 -0.01 -18.50 2.05
N ASP A 59 1.19 -18.89 2.45
CA ASP A 59 2.34 -18.00 2.64
C ASP A 59 3.17 -18.02 1.35
N ILE A 60 3.53 -16.84 0.83
CA ILE A 60 4.39 -16.76 -0.36
C ILE A 60 5.76 -17.41 -0.14
N CYS A 61 6.16 -17.58 1.11
CA CYS A 61 7.43 -18.23 1.42
C CYS A 61 7.39 -19.76 1.27
N HIS A 62 6.23 -20.30 0.94
CA HIS A 62 6.08 -21.75 0.72
C HIS A 62 5.82 -22.01 -0.76
N PRO A 63 6.78 -22.65 -1.46
CA PRO A 63 6.61 -22.87 -2.92
C PRO A 63 5.34 -23.61 -3.31
N ALA A 64 4.83 -24.50 -2.49
CA ALA A 64 3.57 -25.18 -2.80
C ALA A 64 2.39 -24.20 -2.92
N UNK A 65 2.30 -23.05 -2.23
CA UNK A 65 1.36 -22.19 -2.29
C UNK A 65 1.39 -21.47 -3.45
N LEU A 66 2.59 -21.10 -3.83
CA LEU A 66 2.79 -20.43 -5.12
C LEU A 66 2.43 -21.30 -6.30
N GLN A 67 2.83 -22.53 -6.27
CA GLN A 67 2.50 -23.45 -7.35
C GLN A 67 0.99 -23.58 -7.53
N ARG A 68 0.25 -23.69 -6.43
CA ARG A 68 -1.21 -23.76 -6.52
C ARG A 68 -1.78 -22.50 -7.12
N ALA A 69 -1.25 -21.33 -6.76
CA ALA A 69 -1.76 -20.05 -7.27
C ALA A 69 -1.59 -19.96 -8.79
N PHE A 70 -0.45 -20.44 -9.32
CA PHE A 70 -0.19 -20.36 -10.75
C PHE A 70 -0.80 -21.48 -11.56
N SER A 71 -1.30 -22.55 -10.92
CA SER A 71 -1.84 -23.69 -11.66
C SER A 71 -3.35 -23.64 -11.81
N SER A 72 -4.05 -22.79 -11.06
CA SER A 72 -5.51 -22.76 -11.12
C SER A 72 -6.03 -22.26 -12.47
N ILE A 73 -5.45 -21.17 -12.97
CA ILE A 73 -5.72 -20.63 -14.31
C ILE A 73 -4.42 -20.02 -14.83
N PRO A 74 -4.28 -19.85 -16.14
CA PRO A 74 -3.11 -19.13 -16.66
C PRO A 74 -3.11 -17.68 -16.15
N ILE A 75 -2.02 -17.27 -15.53
CA ILE A 75 -1.90 -15.92 -14.94
C ILE A 75 -1.17 -15.02 -15.94
N ASP A 76 -1.79 -13.88 -16.26
CA ASP A 76 -1.22 -12.90 -17.18
C ASP A 76 -0.30 -11.91 -16.49
N ALA A 77 -0.60 -11.56 -15.25
CA ALA A 77 0.20 -10.60 -14.50
C ALA A 77 0.00 -10.81 -13.00
N VAL A 78 0.98 -10.37 -12.22
CA VAL A 78 0.94 -10.44 -10.76
C VAL A 78 0.96 -9.02 -10.21
N ILE A 79 0.13 -8.76 -9.20
CA ILE A 79 0.24 -7.55 -8.38
C ILE A 79 0.63 -8.01 -6.99
N HIS A 80 1.80 -7.58 -6.54
CA HIS A 80 2.45 -8.16 -5.38
C HIS A 80 2.34 -7.22 -4.18
N PHE A 81 1.33 -7.46 -3.33
CA PHE A 81 1.13 -6.69 -2.10
C PHE A 81 1.68 -7.40 -0.87
N ALA A 82 1.87 -8.70 -0.92
CA ALA A 82 2.25 -9.47 0.27
C ALA A 82 3.57 -8.99 0.82
N GLY A 83 3.61 -8.73 2.11
CA GLY A 83 4.81 -8.26 2.78
C GLY A 83 4.46 -7.72 4.15
N LEU A 84 5.46 -7.68 5.00
CA LEU A 84 5.34 -7.08 6.33
C LEU A 84 5.69 -5.60 6.21
N LYS A 85 4.99 -4.75 6.97
CA LYS A 85 5.12 -3.31 6.76
C LYS A 85 5.25 -2.48 8.02
N ALA A 86 5.38 -3.08 9.18
CA ALA A 86 5.49 -2.34 10.44
C ALA A 86 6.94 -1.99 10.73
N VAL A 87 7.27 -0.70 10.66
CA VAL A 87 8.65 -0.26 10.79
C VAL A 87 9.25 -0.67 12.14
N ALA A 88 8.52 -0.46 13.25
CA ALA A 88 9.06 -0.83 14.56
C ALA A 88 9.29 -2.33 14.67
N GLU A 89 8.38 -3.14 14.12
CA GLU A 89 8.57 -4.58 14.12
C GLU A 89 9.78 -4.98 13.29
N SER A 90 10.04 -4.27 12.20
CA SER A 90 11.19 -4.59 11.36
C SER A 90 12.50 -4.38 12.11
N VAL A 91 12.56 -3.38 13.00
CA VAL A 91 13.75 -3.15 13.81
C VAL A 91 13.93 -4.29 14.83
N ALA A 92 12.84 -4.74 15.43
CA ALA A 92 12.88 -5.82 16.43
C ALA A 92 13.11 -7.19 15.80
N LYS A 93 12.61 -7.41 14.58
CA LYS A 93 12.63 -8.73 13.94
C LYS A 93 13.15 -8.63 12.50
N PRO A 94 14.39 -8.19 12.29
CA PRO A 94 14.85 -7.96 10.92
C PRO A 94 14.92 -9.24 10.08
N LEU A 95 15.28 -10.38 10.67
CA LEU A 95 15.35 -11.62 9.89
C LEU A 95 13.99 -12.01 9.33
N LEU A 96 12.92 -11.77 10.10
CA LEU A 96 11.57 -12.03 9.61
C LEU A 96 11.24 -11.13 8.42
N TYR A 97 11.61 -9.86 8.48
CA TYR A 97 11.34 -8.93 7.38
C TYR A 97 12.11 -9.30 6.12
N TRP A 98 13.37 -9.69 6.26
CA TRP A 98 14.15 -10.15 5.12
C TRP A 98 13.56 -11.45 4.54
N GLN A 99 13.13 -12.36 5.41
CA GLN A 99 12.55 -13.63 4.95
C GLN A 99 11.25 -13.38 4.15
N VAL A 100 10.32 -12.62 4.71
CA VAL A 100 9.02 -12.43 4.07
C VAL A 100 9.14 -11.50 2.87
N ASN A 101 9.77 -10.35 3.06
CA ASN A 101 9.76 -9.32 2.01
C ASN A 101 10.73 -9.61 0.88
N LEU A 102 11.89 -10.17 1.18
CA LEU A 102 12.85 -10.47 0.12
C LEU A 102 12.80 -11.93 -0.31
N UNK A 103 12.83 -12.67 0.47
CA UNK A 103 12.79 -13.94 0.14
C UNK A 103 11.60 -14.36 -0.40
N GLY A 104 10.57 -14.02 0.19
CA GLY A 104 9.27 -14.32 -0.36
C GLY A 104 9.09 -13.82 -1.78
N THR A 105 9.56 -12.60 -2.05
CA THR A 105 9.47 -12.06 -3.40
C THR A 105 10.34 -12.85 -4.38
N ARG A 106 11.52 -13.27 -3.96
CA ARG A 106 12.38 -14.08 -4.83
C ARG A 106 11.67 -15.38 -5.24
N LEU A 107 11.01 -16.03 -4.28
CA LEU A 107 10.26 -17.25 -4.59
C LEU A 107 9.11 -16.97 -5.55
N LEU A 108 8.41 -15.85 -5.35
CA LEU A 108 7.36 -15.44 -6.27
C LEU A 108 7.90 -15.26 -7.69
N LEU A 109 9.03 -14.59 -7.83
CA LEU A 109 9.62 -14.35 -9.16
C LEU A 109 10.03 -15.65 -9.83
N GLN A 110 10.56 -16.62 -9.06
CA GLN A 110 10.87 -17.94 -9.60
C GLN A 110 9.63 -18.65 -10.09
N ALA A 111 8.54 -18.58 -9.30
CA ALA A 111 7.28 -19.19 -9.71
C ALA A 111 6.71 -18.54 -10.96
N MET A 112 6.81 -17.19 -11.04
CA MET A 112 6.37 -16.45 -12.22
C MET A 112 7.13 -16.91 -13.47
N ALA A 113 8.46 -16.97 -13.36
CA ALA A 113 9.27 -17.39 -14.52
C ALA A 113 8.93 -18.80 -14.95
N SER A 114 8.75 -19.72 -14.01
CA SER A 114 8.38 -21.10 -14.31
C SER A 114 7.02 -21.20 -14.99
N ALA A 115 6.09 -20.31 -14.64
CA ALA A 115 4.75 -20.29 -15.22
C ALA A 115 4.67 -19.49 -16.54
N GLY A 116 5.77 -18.85 -16.94
CA GLY A 116 5.77 -18.02 -18.15
C GLY A 116 5.11 -16.67 -17.97
N CYS A 117 4.93 -16.21 -16.73
CA CYS A 117 4.31 -14.93 -16.43
C CYS A 117 5.41 -13.92 -16.10
N ARG A 118 5.56 -12.88 -16.91
CA ARG A 118 6.64 -11.90 -16.74
C ARG A 118 6.14 -10.47 -16.60
N SER A 119 4.93 -10.29 -16.09
CA SER A 119 4.37 -8.96 -15.83
C SER A 119 4.08 -8.82 -14.35
N LEU A 120 4.70 -7.81 -13.72
CA LEU A 120 4.63 -7.63 -12.27
C LEU A 120 4.42 -6.16 -11.90
N VAL A 121 3.42 -5.89 -11.07
CA VAL A 121 3.27 -4.61 -10.39
C VAL A 121 3.67 -4.82 -8.94
N PHE A 122 4.71 -4.14 -8.49
CA PHE A 122 5.28 -4.31 -7.16
C PHE A 122 4.93 -3.16 -6.24
N SER A 123 4.46 -3.50 -5.04
CA SER A 123 4.15 -2.57 -3.97
C SER A 123 5.46 -2.14 -3.27
N SER A 124 6.04 -1.05 -3.75
CA SER A 124 7.21 -0.45 -3.11
C SER A 124 6.73 0.68 -2.17
N SER A 125 7.66 1.45 -1.66
CA SER A 125 7.35 2.41 -0.60
C SER A 125 8.27 3.61 -0.67
N ALA A 126 7.75 4.79 -0.33
CA ALA A 126 8.59 5.98 -0.20
C ALA A 126 9.61 5.86 0.93
N THR A 127 9.47 4.87 1.82
CA THR A 127 10.48 4.67 2.87
C THR A 127 11.86 4.34 2.29
N ILE A 128 11.94 3.90 1.04
CA ILE A 128 13.25 3.63 0.44
C ILE A 128 14.08 4.90 0.27
N TYR A 129 13.44 6.07 0.24
CA TYR A 129 14.17 7.33 0.13
C TYR A 129 14.84 7.76 1.43
N GLY A 130 14.40 7.23 2.56
CA GLY A 130 14.90 7.65 3.87
C GLY A 130 14.46 9.08 4.17
N ILE A 131 15.35 9.86 4.79
CA ILE A 131 15.10 11.27 5.05
C ILE A 131 15.47 12.04 3.79
N PRO A 132 14.52 12.67 3.11
CA PRO A 132 14.80 13.24 1.79
C PRO A 132 15.63 14.50 1.86
N ASP A 133 16.51 14.67 0.86
CA ASP A 133 17.28 15.90 0.69
C ASP A 133 16.47 16.96 -0.07
N GLN A 134 15.46 16.53 -0.80
CA GLN A 134 14.68 17.39 -1.70
C GLN A 134 13.21 17.04 -1.56
N VAL A 135 12.36 18.04 -1.45
CA VAL A 135 10.91 17.88 -1.39
C VAL A 135 10.30 18.88 -2.36
N PRO A 136 9.38 18.47 -3.26
CA PRO A 136 8.83 17.13 -3.45
C PRO A 136 9.89 16.13 -3.92
N ILE A 137 9.70 14.86 -3.57
CA ILE A 137 10.71 13.82 -3.81
C ILE A 137 10.49 13.22 -5.20
N PRO A 138 11.46 13.38 -6.13
CA PRO A 138 11.33 12.75 -7.45
C PRO A 138 11.81 11.30 -7.42
N GLU A 139 11.45 10.53 -8.43
CA GLU A 139 11.89 9.13 -8.51
C GLU A 139 13.41 9.00 -8.64
N SER A 140 14.07 10.06 -9.11
CA SER A 140 15.54 10.08 -9.21
C SER A 140 16.25 10.31 -7.88
N ALA A 141 15.52 10.57 -6.80
CA ALA A 141 16.14 10.81 -5.50
C ALA A 141 16.92 9.57 -5.04
N ALA A 142 17.96 9.80 -4.25
CA ALA A 142 18.80 8.72 -3.76
C ALA A 142 18.01 7.71 -2.94
N ILE A 143 18.31 6.44 -3.12
CA ILE A 143 17.74 5.34 -2.34
C ILE A 143 18.62 5.14 -1.13
N LYS A 144 18.15 5.56 0.04
CA LYS A 144 18.93 5.48 1.26
C LYS A 144 18.04 5.19 2.47
N PRO A 145 17.40 4.01 2.49
CA PRO A 145 16.50 3.65 3.59
C PRO A 145 17.22 3.62 4.93
N ILE A 146 16.48 3.81 6.02
CA ILE A 146 17.05 3.96 7.35
C ILE A 146 16.51 2.94 8.36
N ASN A 147 15.76 1.94 7.90
CA ASN A 147 15.26 0.88 8.79
C ASN A 147 15.11 -0.40 8.00
N PRO A 148 15.01 -1.57 8.69
CA PRO A 148 14.95 -2.84 7.97
C PRO A 148 13.78 -2.99 7.01
N TYR A 149 12.61 -2.41 7.32
CA TYR A 149 11.51 -2.43 6.38
C TYR A 149 11.90 -1.74 5.07
N GLY A 150 12.43 -0.52 5.17
CA GLY A 150 12.87 0.21 3.98
C GLY A 150 14.01 -0.51 3.26
N HIS A 151 14.95 -1.09 4.01
CA HIS A 151 16.04 -1.87 3.40
C HIS A 151 15.47 -3.03 2.60
N SER A 152 14.47 -3.74 3.12
CA SER A 152 13.91 -4.89 2.42
C SER A 152 13.19 -4.47 1.14
N LYS A 153 12.48 -3.33 1.16
CA LYS A 153 11.82 -2.83 -0.05
C LYS A 153 12.84 -2.38 -1.09
N ALA A 154 13.89 -1.68 -0.66
CA ALA A 154 14.95 -1.26 -1.57
C ALA A 154 15.68 -2.46 -2.18
N ALA A 155 15.89 -3.52 -1.39
CA ALA A 155 16.53 -4.73 -1.89
C ALA A 155 15.67 -5.40 -2.96
N VAL A 156 14.35 -5.42 -2.77
CA VAL A 156 13.46 -5.97 -3.80
C VAL A 156 13.53 -5.11 -5.06
N GLU A 157 13.55 -3.79 -4.93
CA GLU A 157 13.69 -2.94 -6.13
C GLU A 157 14.95 -3.26 -6.89
N GLN A 158 16.07 -3.51 -6.19
CA GLN A 158 17.31 -3.89 -6.85
C GLN A 158 17.21 -5.28 -7.49
N LEU A 159 16.61 -6.24 -6.79
CA LEU A 159 16.39 -7.58 -7.36
C LEU A 159 15.60 -7.48 -8.66
N LEU A 160 14.55 -6.65 -8.69
CA LEU A 160 13.73 -6.48 -9.89
C LEU A 160 14.54 -5.84 -11.03
N ALA A 161 15.41 -4.90 -10.71
CA ALA A 161 16.27 -4.29 -11.73
C ALA A 161 17.24 -5.31 -12.31
N ASP A 162 17.83 -6.15 -11.44
CA ASP A 162 18.76 -7.19 -11.89
C ASP A 162 18.05 -8.20 -12.77
N LEU A 163 16.82 -8.59 -12.39
CA LEU A 163 16.04 -9.54 -13.17
C LEU A 163 15.70 -8.97 -14.54
N ALA A 164 15.25 -7.74 -14.59
CA ALA A 164 14.89 -7.09 -15.85
C ALA A 164 16.10 -6.97 -16.77
N ALA A 165 17.29 -6.74 -16.21
CA ALA A 165 18.51 -6.64 -17.01
C ALA A 165 18.98 -8.01 -17.51
N SER A 166 18.71 -9.07 -16.75
CA SER A 166 19.23 -10.40 -17.08
C SER A 166 18.46 -11.09 -18.22
N GLU A 167 17.20 -10.71 -18.43
CA GLU A 167 16.37 -11.42 -19.39
C GLU A 167 15.34 -10.45 -19.98
N ALA A 168 15.32 -10.32 -21.27
CA ALA A 168 14.32 -9.49 -21.96
C ALA A 168 12.93 -10.11 -21.78
N GLY A 169 11.93 -9.28 -21.76
CA GLY A 169 10.55 -9.73 -21.67
C GLY A 169 9.86 -9.39 -20.35
N TRP A 170 10.62 -9.07 -19.33
CA TRP A 170 9.98 -8.65 -18.07
C TRP A 170 9.34 -7.28 -18.21
N ARG A 171 8.13 -7.18 -17.69
CA ARG A 171 7.34 -5.96 -17.63
C ARG A 171 7.10 -5.69 -16.15
N ILE A 172 7.78 -4.68 -15.59
CA ILE A 172 7.77 -4.47 -14.14
C ILE A 172 7.48 -3.01 -13.84
N ALA A 173 6.52 -2.77 -12.94
CA ALA A 173 6.27 -1.45 -12.38
C ALA A 173 6.52 -1.51 -10.88
N ARG A 174 7.43 -0.65 -10.40
CA ARG A 174 7.71 -0.49 -8.97
C ARG A 174 6.99 0.76 -8.51
N LEU A 175 5.91 0.59 -7.74
CA LEU A 175 5.06 1.72 -7.33
C LEU A 175 5.40 2.11 -5.90
N ARG A 176 5.93 3.31 -5.75
CA ARG A 176 6.42 3.81 -4.45
C ARG A 176 5.29 4.59 -3.78
N TYR A 177 4.65 3.93 -2.82
CA TYR A 177 3.49 4.51 -2.11
C TYR A 177 3.94 5.54 -1.11
N PHE A 178 3.19 6.65 -1.01
CA PHE A 178 3.34 7.56 0.10
C PHE A 178 2.42 7.09 1.22
N ASN A 179 1.40 7.82 1.64
CA ASN A 179 0.61 7.43 2.82
C ASN A 179 -0.83 7.11 2.44
N PRO A 180 -1.13 5.85 2.09
CA PRO A 180 -2.50 5.49 1.71
C PRO A 180 -3.45 5.53 2.90
N VAL A 181 -4.59 6.18 2.73
CA VAL A 181 -5.59 6.34 3.79
C VAL A 181 -6.98 6.34 3.19
N GLY A 182 -8.00 6.35 4.06
CA GLY A 182 -9.38 6.36 3.63
C GLY A 182 -9.91 4.97 3.42
N ALA A 183 -10.99 4.86 2.68
CA ALA A 183 -11.68 3.60 2.45
C ALA A 183 -12.63 3.76 1.27
N HIS A 184 -13.13 2.64 0.76
CA HIS A 184 -14.17 2.66 -0.25
C HIS A 184 -15.42 3.38 0.31
N PRO A 185 -16.06 4.24 -0.49
CA PRO A 185 -17.16 5.05 0.05
C PRO A 185 -18.38 4.25 0.54
N SER A 186 -18.49 2.97 0.18
CA SER A 186 -19.57 2.13 0.68
C SER A 186 -19.49 1.86 2.18
N GLY A 187 -18.33 2.05 2.81
CA GLY A 187 -18.15 1.68 4.20
C GLY A 187 -18.02 0.17 4.44
N ARG A 188 -17.90 -0.62 3.37
CA ARG A 188 -17.88 -2.07 3.48
C ARG A 188 -16.48 -2.65 3.58
N ILE A 189 -15.49 -1.97 3.01
CA ILE A 189 -14.09 -2.38 3.13
C ILE A 189 -13.25 -1.19 3.58
N GLY A 190 -12.17 -1.46 4.32
CA GLY A 190 -11.32 -0.42 4.86
C GLY A 190 -10.07 -0.98 5.51
N GLU A 191 -9.37 -0.13 6.26
CA GLU A 191 -8.14 -0.54 6.93
C GLU A 191 -8.46 -1.09 8.31
N ASP A 192 -8.07 -2.34 8.56
CA ASP A 192 -8.32 -3.00 9.84
C ASP A 192 -7.03 -3.64 10.36
N PRO A 193 -6.07 -2.83 10.84
CA PRO A 193 -4.83 -3.41 11.34
C PRO A 193 -5.08 -4.26 12.57
N LEU A 194 -4.40 -5.39 12.66
CA LEU A 194 -4.45 -6.24 13.83
C LEU A 194 -3.54 -5.64 14.90
N GLY A 195 -4.05 -5.53 16.12
CA GLY A 195 -3.30 -4.92 17.21
C GLY A 195 -3.32 -3.40 17.16
N THR A 196 -2.31 -2.78 17.78
CA THR A 196 -2.20 -1.32 17.82
C THR A 196 -1.78 -0.81 16.45
N PRO A 197 -2.50 0.17 15.88
CA PRO A 197 -2.12 0.69 14.58
C PRO A 197 -0.75 1.37 14.61
N ASN A 198 0.03 1.16 13.56
CA ASN A 198 1.32 1.81 13.38
C ASN A 198 1.21 3.15 12.67
N ASN A 199 0.12 3.35 11.92
CA ASN A 199 -0.06 4.53 11.09
C ASN A 199 -1.08 5.48 11.70
N LEU A 200 -0.95 6.75 11.37
CA LEU A 200 -1.78 7.81 11.94
C LEU A 200 -3.28 7.60 11.71
N PHE A 201 -3.65 7.35 10.46
CA PHE A 201 -5.06 7.42 10.07
C PHE A 201 -5.91 6.36 10.79
N PRO A 202 -5.51 5.07 10.81
CA PRO A 202 -6.32 4.11 11.56
C PRO A 202 -6.29 4.36 13.07
N PHE A 203 -5.21 4.96 13.59
CA PHE A 203 -5.19 5.31 15.02
C PHE A 203 -6.22 6.40 15.31
N VAL A 204 -6.23 7.47 14.49
CA VAL A 204 -7.23 8.54 14.63
C VAL A 204 -8.64 7.98 14.55
N SER A 205 -8.87 7.10 13.60
CA SER A 205 -10.16 6.47 13.37
C SER A 205 -10.60 5.66 14.60
N GLN A 206 -9.67 4.93 15.21
CA GLN A 206 -9.99 4.15 16.42
C GLN A 206 -10.23 5.04 17.64
N VAL A 207 -9.56 6.19 17.71
CA VAL A 207 -9.87 7.16 18.76
C VAL A 207 -11.29 7.70 18.55
N ALA A 208 -11.63 8.07 17.31
CA ALA A 208 -12.94 8.65 17.01
C ALA A 208 -14.08 7.69 17.35
N VAL A 209 -13.91 6.39 17.12
CA VAL A 209 -14.97 5.42 17.40
C VAL A 209 -14.98 4.94 18.85
N GLY A 210 -14.04 5.41 19.67
CA GLY A 210 -14.00 5.14 21.10
C GLY A 210 -13.21 3.89 21.50
N ARG A 211 -12.47 3.28 20.56
CA ARG A 211 -11.63 2.13 20.91
C ARG A 211 -10.36 2.53 21.64
N ARG A 212 -9.91 3.78 21.46
CA ARG A 212 -8.70 4.30 22.13
C ARG A 212 -9.00 5.64 22.74
N ALA A 213 -8.33 5.92 23.85
CA ALA A 213 -8.64 7.11 24.63
C ALA A 213 -8.09 8.39 23.97
N GLU A 214 -6.89 8.34 23.44
CA GLU A 214 -6.28 9.53 22.84
C GLU A 214 -5.19 9.14 21.84
N LEU A 215 -4.85 10.10 21.00
CA LEU A 215 -3.79 9.97 20.00
C LEU A 215 -2.52 10.65 20.52
N GLN A 216 -1.36 10.04 20.31
CA GLN A 216 -0.08 10.72 20.53
C GLN A 216 0.43 11.24 19.19
N ILE A 217 0.81 12.53 19.18
CA ILE A 217 1.38 13.18 18.01
C ILE A 217 2.87 13.36 18.24
N PHE A 218 3.70 12.71 17.42
CA PHE A 218 5.14 12.61 17.63
C PHE A 218 5.85 13.78 16.97
N GLY A 219 6.29 14.73 17.79
CA GLY A 219 6.99 15.93 17.35
C GLY A 219 6.06 17.11 17.19
N SER A 220 6.40 18.19 17.88
CA SER A 220 5.65 19.44 17.80
C SER A 220 6.57 20.63 17.51
N ASP A 221 7.83 20.35 17.24
CA ASP A 221 8.85 21.38 17.03
C ASP A 221 9.54 21.24 15.67
N TRP A 222 8.87 20.58 14.72
CA TRP A 222 9.39 20.48 13.35
C TRP A 222 9.31 21.87 12.67
N PRO A 223 10.21 22.15 11.72
CA PRO A 223 10.15 23.43 10.98
C PRO A 223 9.03 23.39 9.92
N THR A 224 7.81 23.30 10.39
CA THR A 224 6.59 23.30 9.58
C THR A 224 5.62 24.32 10.17
N PRO A 225 4.59 24.74 9.43
CA PRO A 225 3.72 25.82 9.92
C PRO A 225 3.10 25.58 11.29
N ASP A 226 2.69 24.34 11.62
CA ASP A 226 2.10 24.05 12.92
C ASP A 226 3.01 23.21 13.82
N GLY A 227 4.23 22.94 13.38
CA GLY A 227 5.21 22.19 14.16
C GLY A 227 5.10 20.68 14.03
N THR A 228 4.03 20.16 13.46
CA THR A 228 3.89 18.70 13.30
C THR A 228 4.36 18.26 11.90
N GLY A 229 4.68 16.99 11.78
CA GLY A 229 5.22 16.46 10.52
C GLY A 229 4.22 16.54 9.37
N ILE A 230 4.75 16.72 8.16
CA ILE A 230 3.93 16.82 6.95
C ILE A 230 4.16 15.57 6.10
N ARG A 231 3.08 14.96 5.66
CA ARG A 231 3.11 13.75 4.84
C ARG A 231 2.17 13.91 3.65
N ASP A 232 2.40 13.07 2.65
CA ASP A 232 1.58 13.02 1.43
C ASP A 232 0.56 11.91 1.60
N TYR A 233 -0.66 12.29 1.95
CA TYR A 233 -1.74 11.32 2.10
C TYR A 233 -2.44 11.12 0.76
N ILE A 234 -2.71 9.86 0.43
CA ILE A 234 -3.36 9.51 -0.83
C ILE A 234 -4.55 8.62 -0.50
N HIS A 235 -5.71 8.93 -1.09
CA HIS A 235 -6.90 8.10 -0.90
C HIS A 235 -6.64 6.71 -1.47
N VAL A 236 -7.02 5.67 -0.71
CA VAL A 236 -6.74 4.29 -1.12
C VAL A 236 -7.41 3.96 -2.47
N MET A 237 -8.55 4.60 -2.79
CA MET A 237 -9.18 4.37 -4.10
C MET A 237 -8.39 5.01 -5.23
N ASP A 238 -7.77 6.16 -5.00
CA ASP A 238 -6.83 6.73 -5.99
C ASP A 238 -5.63 5.81 -6.18
N LEU A 239 -5.11 5.26 -5.08
CA LEU A 239 -4.01 4.32 -5.16
C LEU A 239 -4.39 3.06 -5.93
N ALA A 240 -5.58 2.52 -5.68
CA ALA A 240 -6.08 1.36 -6.42
C ALA A 240 -6.17 1.67 -7.92
N ALA A 241 -6.68 2.86 -8.27
CA ALA A 241 -6.74 3.28 -9.67
C ALA A 241 -5.33 3.39 -10.27
N GLY A 242 -4.34 3.79 -9.47
CA GLY A 242 -2.95 3.84 -9.91
C GLY A 242 -2.40 2.47 -10.25
N HIS A 243 -2.79 1.46 -9.49
CA HIS A 243 -2.38 0.08 -9.80
C HIS A 243 -2.98 -0.38 -11.13
N GLN A 244 -4.26 -0.08 -11.34
CA GLN A 244 -4.90 -0.43 -12.62
C GLN A 244 -4.19 0.27 -13.78
N ALA A 245 -3.88 1.56 -13.63
CA ALA A 245 -3.21 2.30 -14.68
C ALA A 245 -1.83 1.72 -14.97
N ALA A 246 -1.09 1.35 -13.94
CA ALA A 246 0.22 0.73 -14.12
C ALA A 246 0.12 -0.62 -14.81
N LEU A 247 -0.85 -1.43 -14.40
CA LEU A 247 -1.08 -2.72 -15.07
C LEU A 247 -1.39 -2.51 -16.54
N ASP A 248 -2.26 -1.62 -16.84
CA ASP A 248 -2.59 -1.31 -18.22
C ASP A 248 -1.37 -0.85 -19.02
N UNK A 249 -0.50 -0.16 -18.43
CA UNK A 249 0.59 0.23 -19.00
C UNK A 249 1.40 -0.79 -19.30
N LEU A 250 1.66 -1.72 -18.40
CA LEU A 250 2.53 -2.87 -18.63
C LEU A 250 2.03 -3.81 -19.71
N LEU A 251 0.73 -4.06 -19.72
CA LEU A 251 0.18 -5.02 -20.68
C LEU A 251 0.11 -4.46 -22.11
N ALA A 252 0.08 -3.15 -22.27
CA ALA A 252 -0.05 -2.54 -23.59
C ALA A 252 1.28 -2.19 -24.24
N GLU A 253 2.32 -1.93 -23.46
CA GLU A 253 3.59 -1.42 -23.99
C GLU A 253 4.66 -2.48 -24.01
N ALA A 254 5.78 -2.17 -24.65
CA ALA A 254 6.92 -3.07 -24.72
C ALA A 254 7.48 -3.36 -23.33
N PRO A 255 8.15 -4.49 -23.13
CA PRO A 255 8.77 -4.80 -21.86
C PRO A 255 9.65 -3.67 -21.36
N GLN A 256 9.54 -3.39 -20.06
CA GLN A 256 10.25 -2.26 -19.46
C GLN A 256 10.25 -2.39 -17.95
N LEU A 257 11.11 -1.62 -17.30
CA LEU A 257 11.12 -1.45 -15.86
C LEU A 257 10.76 -0.01 -15.55
N LEU A 258 9.65 0.19 -14.85
CA LEU A 258 9.09 1.51 -14.59
C LEU A 258 9.06 1.73 -13.09
N SER A 259 9.48 2.91 -12.61
CA SER A 259 9.39 3.27 -11.20
C SER A 259 8.61 4.57 -11.08
N LEU A 260 7.58 4.56 -10.23
CA LEU A 260 6.68 5.71 -10.13
C LEU A 260 6.31 5.98 -8.67
N ASN A 261 6.37 7.24 -8.29
CA ASN A 261 5.77 7.69 -7.04
C ASN A 261 4.25 7.71 -7.18
N LEU A 262 3.56 7.11 -6.23
CA LEU A 262 2.11 7.25 -6.15
C LEU A 262 1.78 8.06 -4.90
N GLY A 263 1.56 9.33 -5.10
CA GLY A 263 1.19 10.29 -4.08
C GLY A 263 0.38 11.40 -4.71
N SER A 264 -0.06 12.33 -3.88
CA SER A 264 -0.89 13.44 -4.35
C SER A 264 -0.05 14.65 -4.75
N GLY A 265 1.16 14.77 -4.24
CA GLY A 265 1.96 15.97 -4.41
C GLY A 265 1.57 17.09 -3.45
N GLN A 266 0.64 16.82 -2.55
CA GLN A 266 0.19 17.81 -1.56
C GLN A 266 0.41 17.27 -0.17
N GLY A 267 1.11 18.03 0.66
CA GLY A 267 1.39 17.63 2.02
C GLY A 267 0.33 18.11 2.98
N CYS A 268 0.07 17.30 4.01
CA CYS A 268 -0.79 17.71 5.12
C CYS A 268 -0.05 17.40 6.40
N SER A 269 -0.15 18.30 7.38
CA SER A 269 0.44 18.05 8.69
C SER A 269 -0.42 17.06 9.49
N VAL A 270 0.17 16.49 10.53
CA VAL A 270 -0.59 15.60 11.40
C VAL A 270 -1.78 16.34 12.01
N LEU A 271 -1.59 17.58 12.47
CA LEU A 271 -2.71 18.34 13.04
C LEU A 271 -3.78 18.63 12.00
N GLU A 272 -3.40 18.89 10.74
CA GLU A 272 -4.38 19.07 9.69
C GLU A 272 -5.24 17.81 9.49
N VAL A 273 -4.61 16.64 9.54
CA VAL A 273 -5.35 15.38 9.42
C VAL A 273 -6.29 15.19 10.61
N VAL A 274 -5.80 15.44 11.82
CA VAL A 274 -6.63 15.29 13.03
C VAL A 274 -7.84 16.22 12.94
N ASN A 275 -7.61 17.48 12.56
CA ASN A 275 -8.70 18.45 12.46
C ASN A 275 -9.69 18.08 11.35
N ALA A 276 -9.17 17.62 10.20
CA ALA A 276 -10.05 17.20 9.11
C ALA A 276 -10.88 15.99 9.50
N PHE A 277 -10.31 15.07 10.27
CA PHE A 277 -11.05 13.89 10.71
C PHE A 277 -12.10 14.26 11.73
N ALA A 278 -11.80 15.20 12.64
CA ALA A 278 -12.81 15.71 13.58
C ALA A 278 -13.97 16.38 12.84
N UNK A 279 -13.63 16.91 11.79
CA UNK A 279 -14.53 17.48 11.04
C UNK A 279 -15.40 16.58 10.40
N ALA A 280 -14.89 15.62 9.79
CA ALA A 280 -15.68 14.63 9.04
C ALA A 280 -16.54 13.75 9.94
N SER A 281 -16.03 13.39 11.10
CA SER A 281 -16.71 12.46 12.00
C SER A 281 -17.71 13.14 12.94
N GLY A 282 -17.56 14.43 13.16
CA GLY A 282 -18.33 15.12 14.18
C GLY A 282 -17.89 14.78 15.59
N VAL A 283 -16.72 14.16 15.74
CA VAL A 283 -16.21 13.69 17.03
C VAL A 283 -14.88 14.37 17.30
N ALA A 284 -14.72 14.93 18.50
CA ALA A 284 -13.43 15.48 18.91
C ALA A 284 -12.42 14.35 19.01
N ILE A 285 -11.18 14.62 18.61
CA ILE A 285 -10.10 13.65 18.65
C ILE A 285 -9.13 14.04 19.77
N PRO A 286 -9.26 13.49 20.96
CA PRO A 286 -8.31 13.80 22.03
C PRO A 286 -6.90 13.43 21.59
N HIS A 287 -5.96 14.34 21.81
CA HIS A 287 -4.58 14.08 21.40
C HIS A 287 -3.61 14.80 22.31
N ARG A 288 -2.37 14.33 22.28
CA ARG A 288 -1.30 14.87 23.11
C ARG A 288 -0.03 14.95 22.26
N LEU A 289 0.64 16.09 22.33
CA LEU A 289 1.91 16.27 21.62
C LEU A 289 3.03 15.66 22.47
N VAL A 290 3.86 14.83 21.83
CA VAL A 290 4.97 14.16 22.50
C VAL A 290 6.25 14.36 21.67
N ASP A 291 7.39 13.87 22.17
CA ASP A 291 8.67 14.05 21.50
C ASP A 291 8.68 13.35 20.13
N ARG A 292 9.59 13.84 19.27
CA ARG A 292 9.81 13.22 17.94
C ARG A 292 10.21 11.76 18.08
N ARG A 293 9.84 10.94 17.08
CA ARG A 293 10.34 9.59 16.97
C ARG A 293 11.65 9.60 16.20
N PRO A 294 12.61 8.72 16.56
CA PRO A 294 13.82 8.59 15.75
C PRO A 294 13.50 8.19 14.31
N GLY A 295 14.20 8.81 13.37
CA GLY A 295 14.06 8.46 11.97
C GLY A 295 12.94 9.19 11.23
N ASP A 296 12.12 9.96 11.90
CA ASP A 296 11.11 10.77 11.22
C ASP A 296 11.75 11.94 10.48
N ALA A 297 11.08 12.38 9.41
CA ALA A 297 11.45 13.58 8.67
C ALA A 297 10.39 14.65 8.88
N ALA A 298 10.78 15.92 8.73
CA ALA A 298 9.84 17.03 8.86
C ALA A 298 8.77 16.97 7.75
N ILE A 299 9.19 16.73 6.52
CA ILE A 299 8.29 16.78 5.35
C ILE A 299 8.64 15.65 4.39
N THR A 300 7.63 14.87 4.01
CA THR A 300 7.78 13.82 3.01
C THR A 300 6.60 13.91 2.05
N VAL A 301 6.84 14.42 0.83
CA VAL A 301 5.79 14.66 -0.15
C VAL A 301 6.32 14.25 -1.52
N ALA A 302 5.49 13.59 -2.32
CA ALA A 302 5.85 13.09 -3.63
C ALA A 302 5.90 14.19 -4.68
N ASP A 303 6.81 14.01 -5.63
CA ASP A 303 6.64 14.62 -6.95
C ASP A 303 5.86 13.60 -7.78
N PRO A 304 4.60 13.85 -8.11
CA PRO A 304 3.78 12.87 -8.82
C PRO A 304 3.79 13.04 -10.34
N SER A 305 4.66 13.90 -10.88
CA SER A 305 4.57 14.28 -12.28
C SER A 305 4.89 13.12 -13.23
N LEU A 306 5.78 12.21 -12.85
CA LEU A 306 6.12 11.10 -13.75
C LEU A 306 4.94 10.12 -13.91
N ALA A 307 4.20 9.87 -12.85
CA ALA A 307 3.02 9.00 -12.95
C ALA A 307 1.97 9.64 -13.87
N LEU A 308 1.78 10.95 -13.79
CA LEU A 308 0.87 11.62 -14.72
C LEU A 308 1.36 11.49 -16.16
N ALA A 309 2.66 11.72 -16.40
CA ALA A 309 3.21 11.66 -17.75
C ALA A 309 3.14 10.25 -18.35
N ARG A 310 3.46 9.23 -17.55
CA ARG A 310 3.56 7.85 -18.06
C ARG A 310 2.22 7.12 -18.06
N LEU A 311 1.37 7.37 -17.07
CA LEU A 311 0.11 6.62 -16.91
C LEU A 311 -1.12 7.46 -17.21
N GLY A 312 -1.02 8.78 -17.28
CA GLY A 312 -2.19 9.64 -17.32
C GLY A 312 -2.95 9.63 -16.00
N TRP A 313 -2.30 9.23 -14.93
CA TRP A 313 -2.94 9.06 -13.61
C TRP A 313 -2.53 10.18 -12.68
N ARG A 314 -3.51 10.67 -11.94
CA ARG A 314 -3.27 11.56 -10.81
C ARG A 314 -4.37 11.35 -9.79
N THR A 315 -4.15 11.85 -8.58
CA THR A 315 -5.17 11.73 -7.52
C THR A 315 -6.35 12.65 -7.84
N LYS A 316 -7.53 12.22 -7.40
CA LYS A 316 -8.77 12.96 -7.59
C LYS A 316 -9.49 13.26 -6.29
N LEU A 317 -9.10 12.59 -5.20
CA LEU A 317 -9.82 12.66 -3.93
C LEU A 317 -8.96 13.38 -2.91
N ASP A 318 -9.56 14.33 -2.20
CA ASP A 318 -8.85 15.19 -1.27
C ASP A 318 -8.89 14.67 0.17
N LEU A 319 -8.29 15.41 1.09
CA LEU A 319 -8.24 15.01 2.49
C LEU A 319 -9.65 14.87 3.08
N ALA A 320 -10.57 15.76 2.71
CA ALA A 320 -11.94 15.67 3.19
C ALA A 320 -12.59 14.35 2.77
N ALA A 321 -12.37 13.93 1.53
CA ALA A 321 -12.89 12.64 1.06
C ALA A 321 -12.23 11.48 1.80
N MET A 322 -10.92 11.55 2.04
CA MET A 322 -10.21 10.52 2.80
C MET A 322 -10.82 10.34 4.18
N CYS A 323 -11.09 11.46 4.86
CA CYS A 323 -11.63 11.42 6.21
C CYS A 323 -13.09 10.96 6.21
N ARG A 324 -13.90 11.46 5.29
CA ARG A 324 -15.30 11.06 5.18
C ARG A 324 -15.43 9.55 4.96
N ASP A 325 -14.66 9.04 3.99
CA ASP A 325 -14.78 7.63 3.64
C ASP A 325 -14.17 6.73 4.70
N GLY A 326 -13.04 7.15 5.28
CA GLY A 326 -12.44 6.40 6.38
C GLY A 326 -13.35 6.33 7.60
N TRP A 327 -14.01 7.44 7.92
CA TRP A 327 -14.95 7.44 9.04
C TRP A 327 -16.18 6.57 8.75
N ALA A 328 -16.71 6.63 7.52
CA ALA A 328 -17.84 5.78 7.16
C ALA A 328 -17.50 4.30 7.38
N TRP A 329 -16.28 3.88 7.01
CA TRP A 329 -15.83 2.52 7.27
C TRP A 329 -15.77 2.23 8.76
N GLN A 330 -15.10 3.08 9.54
CA GLN A 330 -14.89 2.79 10.96
C GLN A 330 -16.20 2.81 11.73
N GLN A 331 -17.09 3.76 11.40
CA GLN A 331 -18.37 3.87 12.09
C GLN A 331 -19.24 2.64 11.84
N ALA A 332 -19.28 2.16 10.61
CA ALA A 332 -20.05 0.97 10.26
C ALA A 332 -19.42 -0.33 10.78
N ASN A 333 -18.11 -0.29 11.07
CA ASN A 333 -17.35 -1.47 11.48
C ASN A 333 -16.49 -1.11 12.70
N PRO A 334 -17.10 -0.89 13.86
CA PRO A 334 -16.32 -0.41 15.02
C PRO A 334 -15.17 -1.34 15.40
N ASN A 335 -15.33 -2.64 15.17
CA ASN A 335 -14.31 -3.64 15.49
C ASN A 335 -13.65 -4.22 14.23
N GLY A 336 -13.74 -3.50 13.11
CA GLY A 336 -13.14 -3.95 11.87
C GLY A 336 -13.96 -5.07 11.23
N TYR A 337 -13.26 -6.03 10.65
CA TYR A 337 -13.92 -7.15 9.98
C TYR A 337 -14.44 -8.23 10.94
N ARG A 338 -14.21 -8.08 12.25
CA ARG A 338 -14.64 -9.05 13.26
C ARG A 338 -16.11 -8.85 13.66
#